data_a50c4f677694f1b2878fe433863f23b9
#
_entry.id   a50c4f677694f1b2878fe433863f23b9
#
_cell.length_a   1.000
_cell.length_b   1.000
_cell.length_c   1.000
_cell.angle_alpha   90.00
_cell.angle_beta   90.00
_cell.angle_gamma   90.00
#
_symmetry.space_group_name_H-M   'P 1'
#
loop_
_entity.id
_entity.type
_entity.pdbx_description
1 polymer ?
#
loop_
_entity_poly.entity_id
_entity_poly.type
_entity_poly.pdbx_seq_one_letter_code
_entity_poly.pdbx_strand_id
1 'polypeptide(L)'
;NRYYEKIGKKCLDITEQIPFEIPNSWTWVRMGQIGDWGAGSTPQRGNQNYYGGNILWLKTGELNNGIVYDTEEKITQRAFQDCSLRMNKIGDVLIAMYGATIGKLAIVGKELTTNQACCGCTPYVVFNWYLFYFLMASRDTFIKKGEGGAQPNISRVKLVEYLIPLPPLREQKRIVQKIEQLTQLLK
;
A
#
# COMPACT_ATOMS: atom_id res chain seq x y z
N ASN A 1 29.39 1.70 -4.97
CA ASN A 1 28.98 1.09 -3.70
C ASN A 1 28.39 -0.30 -3.96
N ARG A 2 28.58 -1.25 -3.01
CA ARG A 2 27.89 -2.54 -3.04
C ARG A 2 26.90 -2.60 -1.89
N TYR A 3 25.73 -3.19 -2.17
CA TYR A 3 24.62 -3.30 -1.22
C TYR A 3 24.34 -4.77 -0.92
N TYR A 4 24.17 -5.07 0.36
CA TYR A 4 23.97 -6.44 0.84
C TYR A 4 22.75 -6.52 1.74
N GLU A 5 21.88 -7.50 1.49
CA GLU A 5 20.76 -7.84 2.35
C GLU A 5 21.13 -9.04 3.22
N LYS A 6 20.97 -8.89 4.55
CA LYS A 6 21.23 -9.97 5.50
C LYS A 6 19.92 -10.57 5.99
N ILE A 7 19.68 -11.83 5.66
CA ILE A 7 18.50 -12.59 6.10
C ILE A 7 18.98 -13.76 6.97
N GLY A 8 18.86 -13.64 8.29
CA GLY A 8 19.42 -14.61 9.24
C GLY A 8 20.94 -14.74 9.09
N LYS A 9 21.41 -15.93 8.68
CA LYS A 9 22.85 -16.21 8.43
C LYS A 9 23.27 -15.98 6.96
N LYS A 10 22.30 -15.73 6.06
CA LYS A 10 22.60 -15.52 4.64
C LYS A 10 22.84 -14.05 4.37
N CYS A 11 23.83 -13.76 3.53
CA CYS A 11 24.12 -12.43 3.02
C CYS A 11 24.00 -12.47 1.49
N LEU A 12 23.11 -11.66 0.92
CA LEU A 12 22.82 -11.61 -0.48
C LEU A 12 23.32 -10.29 -1.04
N ASP A 13 24.04 -10.30 -2.16
CA ASP A 13 24.36 -9.10 -2.91
C ASP A 13 23.10 -8.64 -3.68
N ILE A 14 22.61 -7.44 -3.36
CA ILE A 14 21.41 -6.84 -3.98
C ILE A 14 21.77 -5.60 -4.81
N THR A 15 23.05 -5.39 -5.10
CA THR A 15 23.54 -4.17 -5.76
C THR A 15 22.82 -3.90 -7.07
N GLU A 16 22.57 -4.92 -7.89
CA GLU A 16 21.87 -4.78 -9.17
C GLU A 16 20.36 -4.47 -9.02
N GLN A 17 19.80 -4.67 -7.81
CA GLN A 17 18.40 -4.33 -7.53
C GLN A 17 18.23 -2.87 -7.10
N ILE A 18 19.33 -2.18 -6.77
CA ILE A 18 19.32 -0.80 -6.27
C ILE A 18 19.16 0.16 -7.46
N PRO A 19 18.07 0.94 -7.51
CA PRO A 19 17.81 1.79 -8.69
C PRO A 19 18.64 3.08 -8.71
N PHE A 20 19.14 3.54 -7.55
CA PHE A 20 19.96 4.76 -7.41
C PHE A 20 20.70 4.78 -6.07
N GLU A 21 21.70 5.61 -5.96
CA GLU A 21 22.42 5.82 -4.69
C GLU A 21 21.61 6.67 -3.71
N ILE A 22 21.75 6.35 -2.43
CA ILE A 22 21.08 7.08 -1.32
C ILE A 22 22.12 7.66 -0.36
N PRO A 23 21.79 8.74 0.40
CA PRO A 23 22.66 9.27 1.44
C PRO A 23 23.06 8.20 2.47
N ASN A 24 24.24 8.35 3.08
CA ASN A 24 24.74 7.39 4.09
C ASN A 24 23.84 7.23 5.32
N SER A 25 22.98 8.21 5.60
CA SER A 25 22.01 8.16 6.69
C SER A 25 20.72 7.40 6.35
N TRP A 26 20.56 6.97 5.09
CA TRP A 26 19.41 6.21 4.61
C TRP A 26 19.76 4.72 4.48
N THR A 27 18.75 3.88 4.45
CA THR A 27 18.94 2.45 4.17
C THR A 27 17.91 1.94 3.19
N TRP A 28 18.28 0.96 2.35
CA TRP A 28 17.34 0.22 1.54
C TRP A 28 16.70 -0.89 2.37
N VAL A 29 15.38 -0.99 2.35
CA VAL A 29 14.64 -2.05 3.06
C VAL A 29 13.55 -2.62 2.16
N ARG A 30 13.15 -3.89 2.41
CA ARG A 30 11.97 -4.46 1.76
C ARG A 30 10.69 -3.87 2.37
N MET A 31 9.67 -3.60 1.54
CA MET A 31 8.40 -3.06 2.04
C MET A 31 7.74 -3.99 3.07
N GLY A 32 7.97 -5.29 2.98
CA GLY A 32 7.50 -6.24 4.00
C GLY A 32 8.09 -6.05 5.39
N GLN A 33 9.20 -5.31 5.52
CA GLN A 33 9.85 -5.03 6.81
C GLN A 33 9.34 -3.75 7.49
N ILE A 34 8.64 -2.88 6.74
CA ILE A 34 8.21 -1.56 7.24
C ILE A 34 6.76 -1.51 7.70
N GLY A 35 6.00 -2.58 7.51
CA GLY A 35 4.59 -2.62 7.88
C GLY A 35 3.98 -4.02 7.74
N ASP A 36 2.78 -4.18 8.28
CA ASP A 36 1.95 -5.36 8.08
C ASP A 36 1.09 -5.20 6.83
N TRP A 37 1.29 -6.07 5.85
CA TRP A 37 0.64 -6.04 4.55
C TRP A 37 -0.41 -7.14 4.41
N GLY A 38 -1.65 -6.77 4.09
CA GLY A 38 -2.74 -7.72 3.88
C GLY A 38 -3.70 -7.30 2.78
N ALA A 39 -4.11 -8.26 1.94
CA ALA A 39 -5.17 -8.05 0.98
C ALA A 39 -6.54 -8.14 1.67
N GLY A 40 -7.53 -7.45 1.10
CA GLY A 40 -8.92 -7.60 1.49
C GLY A 40 -9.56 -8.88 0.96
N SER A 41 -10.87 -8.96 1.13
CA SER A 41 -11.69 -10.08 0.65
C SER A 41 -13.05 -9.57 0.16
N THR A 42 -13.67 -10.31 -0.76
CA THR A 42 -15.02 -10.01 -1.24
C THR A 42 -15.99 -11.05 -0.68
N PRO A 43 -16.91 -10.66 0.21
CA PRO A 43 -17.99 -11.52 0.63
C PRO A 43 -18.83 -12.00 -0.57
N GLN A 44 -19.39 -13.21 -0.49
CA GLN A 44 -20.19 -13.78 -1.55
C GLN A 44 -21.35 -12.83 -1.94
N ARG A 45 -21.35 -12.33 -3.17
CA ARG A 45 -22.30 -11.31 -3.65
C ARG A 45 -23.77 -11.75 -3.58
N GLY A 46 -24.06 -13.02 -3.76
CA GLY A 46 -25.41 -13.58 -3.68
C GLY A 46 -25.96 -13.71 -2.25
N ASN A 47 -25.13 -13.53 -1.23
CA ASN A 47 -25.59 -13.62 0.16
C ASN A 47 -26.02 -12.25 0.70
N GLN A 48 -27.33 -11.99 0.70
CA GLN A 48 -27.90 -10.72 1.19
C GLN A 48 -27.59 -10.44 2.67
N ASN A 49 -27.29 -11.46 3.48
CA ASN A 49 -26.93 -11.29 4.90
C ASN A 49 -25.54 -10.68 5.09
N TYR A 50 -24.75 -10.52 4.05
CA TYR A 50 -23.40 -9.97 4.12
C TYR A 50 -23.31 -8.48 3.82
N TYR A 51 -24.34 -7.89 3.24
CA TYR A 51 -24.35 -6.49 2.78
C TYR A 51 -25.39 -5.65 3.53
N GLY A 52 -25.24 -4.32 3.45
CA GLY A 52 -26.18 -3.37 4.08
C GLY A 52 -25.97 -3.17 5.58
N GLY A 53 -24.81 -3.58 6.13
CA GLY A 53 -24.47 -3.35 7.54
C GLY A 53 -23.82 -2.00 7.80
N ASN A 54 -22.96 -1.94 8.85
CA ASN A 54 -22.32 -0.71 9.33
C ASN A 54 -20.80 -0.68 9.11
N ILE A 55 -20.19 -1.78 8.67
CA ILE A 55 -18.75 -1.87 8.44
C ILE A 55 -18.46 -1.38 7.03
N LEU A 56 -17.62 -0.37 6.90
CA LEU A 56 -17.19 0.17 5.62
C LEU A 56 -16.44 -0.90 4.81
N TRP A 57 -16.79 -1.05 3.53
CA TRP A 57 -16.17 -2.00 2.62
C TRP A 57 -15.84 -1.34 1.29
N LEU A 58 -14.55 -1.06 1.10
CA LEU A 58 -14.02 -0.28 -0.01
C LEU A 58 -13.73 -1.16 -1.24
N LYS A 59 -14.18 -0.73 -2.40
CA LYS A 59 -13.74 -1.26 -3.71
C LYS A 59 -12.61 -0.38 -4.26
N THR A 60 -11.68 -0.97 -4.99
CA THR A 60 -10.53 -0.23 -5.53
C THR A 60 -10.90 0.94 -6.45
N GLY A 61 -12.11 0.97 -7.00
CA GLY A 61 -12.65 2.12 -7.75
C GLY A 61 -12.77 3.39 -6.91
N GLU A 62 -12.97 3.24 -5.60
CA GLU A 62 -13.17 4.33 -4.65
C GLU A 62 -11.86 4.93 -4.12
N LEU A 63 -10.70 4.35 -4.46
CA LEU A 63 -9.39 4.91 -4.12
C LEU A 63 -9.19 6.24 -4.87
N ASN A 64 -9.01 7.33 -4.14
CA ASN A 64 -9.05 8.71 -4.64
C ASN A 64 -7.70 9.43 -4.60
N ASN A 65 -6.59 8.72 -4.31
CA ASN A 65 -5.26 9.28 -4.06
C ASN A 65 -5.25 10.34 -2.91
N GLY A 66 -6.09 10.14 -1.91
CA GLY A 66 -6.23 11.00 -0.74
C GLY A 66 -6.64 10.20 0.50
N ILE A 67 -7.38 10.83 1.40
CA ILE A 67 -7.91 10.17 2.60
C ILE A 67 -9.35 9.70 2.32
N VAL A 68 -9.68 8.46 2.71
CA VAL A 68 -11.02 7.88 2.60
C VAL A 68 -11.66 7.77 3.97
N TYR A 69 -12.86 8.34 4.11
CA TYR A 69 -13.66 8.35 5.34
C TYR A 69 -14.96 7.55 5.25
N ASP A 70 -15.44 7.24 4.06
CA ASP A 70 -16.68 6.48 3.83
C ASP A 70 -16.56 5.63 2.57
N THR A 71 -17.49 4.70 2.36
CA THR A 71 -17.54 3.80 1.21
C THR A 71 -18.96 3.70 0.68
N GLU A 72 -19.10 3.44 -0.62
CA GLU A 72 -20.42 3.23 -1.26
C GLU A 72 -21.16 2.05 -0.65
N GLU A 73 -20.45 0.96 -0.40
CA GLU A 73 -21.01 -0.26 0.16
C GLU A 73 -20.51 -0.48 1.59
N LYS A 74 -21.38 -1.11 2.37
CA LYS A 74 -21.10 -1.54 3.74
C LYS A 74 -21.46 -3.00 3.91
N ILE A 75 -20.72 -3.69 4.77
CA ILE A 75 -20.95 -5.09 5.09
C ILE A 75 -21.43 -5.26 6.53
N THR A 76 -21.99 -6.42 6.80
CA THR A 76 -22.47 -6.76 8.14
C THR A 76 -21.33 -7.32 9.00
N GLN A 77 -21.55 -7.33 10.34
CA GLN A 77 -20.66 -8.00 11.29
C GLN A 77 -20.48 -9.50 10.95
N ARG A 78 -21.55 -10.14 10.45
CA ARG A 78 -21.52 -11.53 10.01
C ARG A 78 -20.56 -11.72 8.84
N ALA A 79 -20.62 -10.87 7.80
CA ALA A 79 -19.68 -10.92 6.70
C ALA A 79 -18.22 -10.75 7.15
N PHE A 80 -17.98 -9.83 8.08
CA PHE A 80 -16.66 -9.58 8.64
C PHE A 80 -16.08 -10.83 9.31
N GLN A 81 -16.90 -11.56 10.08
CA GLN A 81 -16.48 -12.78 10.77
C GLN A 81 -16.35 -13.98 9.83
N ASP A 82 -17.38 -14.24 9.01
CA ASP A 82 -17.44 -15.44 8.16
C ASP A 82 -16.39 -15.40 7.01
N CYS A 83 -16.03 -14.21 6.51
CA CYS A 83 -15.12 -14.04 5.37
C CYS A 83 -13.69 -13.67 5.78
N SER A 84 -13.34 -13.70 7.07
CA SER A 84 -12.00 -13.38 7.59
C SER A 84 -11.43 -12.09 7.01
N LEU A 85 -12.24 -11.04 6.97
CA LEU A 85 -11.87 -9.74 6.42
C LEU A 85 -10.87 -9.02 7.32
N ARG A 86 -9.85 -8.43 6.69
CA ARG A 86 -8.91 -7.55 7.38
C ARG A 86 -9.57 -6.20 7.68
N MET A 87 -9.52 -5.76 8.91
CA MET A 87 -9.82 -4.37 9.28
C MET A 87 -8.57 -3.51 9.07
N ASN A 88 -8.66 -2.51 8.20
CA ASN A 88 -7.63 -1.50 8.04
C ASN A 88 -7.92 -0.36 9.02
N LYS A 89 -6.87 0.09 9.72
CA LYS A 89 -6.93 1.10 10.78
C LYS A 89 -6.72 2.50 10.22
N ILE A 90 -7.13 3.50 10.97
CA ILE A 90 -6.83 4.90 10.65
C ILE A 90 -5.31 5.09 10.46
N GLY A 91 -4.93 5.67 9.33
CA GLY A 91 -3.53 5.87 8.95
C GLY A 91 -2.93 4.76 8.09
N ASP A 92 -3.60 3.62 7.91
CA ASP A 92 -3.15 2.59 6.97
C ASP A 92 -3.10 3.12 5.54
N VAL A 93 -2.16 2.61 4.75
CA VAL A 93 -2.00 2.97 3.34
C VAL A 93 -2.56 1.85 2.47
N LEU A 94 -3.51 2.19 1.60
CA LEU A 94 -4.16 1.27 0.67
C LEU A 94 -3.61 1.43 -0.73
N ILE A 95 -3.43 0.30 -1.44
CA ILE A 95 -3.03 0.27 -2.85
C ILE A 95 -3.86 -0.74 -3.65
N ALA A 96 -4.33 -0.31 -4.82
CA ALA A 96 -4.95 -1.22 -5.79
C ALA A 96 -3.88 -2.08 -6.47
N MET A 97 -4.05 -3.40 -6.42
CA MET A 97 -3.07 -4.37 -6.92
C MET A 97 -3.25 -4.73 -8.40
N TYR A 98 -4.45 -4.56 -8.98
CA TYR A 98 -4.71 -4.97 -10.36
C TYR A 98 -5.90 -4.26 -11.02
N GLY A 99 -6.07 -4.52 -12.31
CA GLY A 99 -7.12 -3.93 -13.13
C GLY A 99 -6.85 -2.47 -13.52
N ALA A 100 -7.89 -1.78 -13.98
CA ALA A 100 -7.82 -0.39 -14.42
C ALA A 100 -7.40 0.59 -13.30
N THR A 101 -7.50 0.17 -12.05
CA THR A 101 -7.17 0.99 -10.86
C THR A 101 -5.77 0.74 -10.32
N ILE A 102 -4.97 -0.12 -10.95
CA ILE A 102 -3.62 -0.49 -10.47
C ILE A 102 -2.80 0.73 -10.06
N GLY A 103 -2.23 0.66 -8.85
CA GLY A 103 -1.43 1.73 -8.28
C GLY A 103 -2.22 2.95 -7.79
N LYS A 104 -3.58 2.96 -7.83
CA LYS A 104 -4.37 3.93 -7.07
C LYS A 104 -4.20 3.71 -5.58
N LEU A 105 -4.18 4.79 -4.82
CA LEU A 105 -3.85 4.81 -3.40
C LEU A 105 -4.94 5.48 -2.58
N ALA A 106 -4.97 5.18 -1.28
CA ALA A 106 -5.63 6.00 -0.28
C ALA A 106 -4.98 5.83 1.09
N ILE A 107 -5.20 6.80 1.99
CA ILE A 107 -4.97 6.66 3.41
C ILE A 107 -6.32 6.47 4.10
N VAL A 108 -6.36 5.55 5.03
CA VAL A 108 -7.57 5.24 5.82
C VAL A 108 -7.83 6.37 6.82
N GLY A 109 -8.93 7.09 6.66
CA GLY A 109 -9.38 8.15 7.58
C GLY A 109 -10.39 7.65 8.60
N LYS A 110 -11.07 6.54 8.31
CA LYS A 110 -11.98 5.82 9.20
C LYS A 110 -11.83 4.32 8.96
N GLU A 111 -11.81 3.52 10.02
CA GLU A 111 -11.62 2.07 9.92
C GLU A 111 -12.56 1.44 8.88
N LEU A 112 -11.99 0.63 8.01
CA LEU A 112 -12.69 0.01 6.89
C LEU A 112 -12.07 -1.33 6.47
N THR A 113 -12.86 -2.14 5.80
CA THR A 113 -12.41 -3.35 5.10
C THR A 113 -12.31 -3.06 3.60
N THR A 114 -11.69 -3.96 2.84
CA THR A 114 -11.49 -3.78 1.39
C THR A 114 -11.82 -5.06 0.62
N ASN A 115 -12.02 -4.93 -0.69
CA ASN A 115 -12.09 -6.07 -1.57
C ASN A 115 -10.69 -6.70 -1.79
N GLN A 116 -10.62 -7.89 -2.40
CA GLN A 116 -9.38 -8.62 -2.63
C GLN A 116 -8.41 -7.92 -3.59
N ALA A 117 -8.88 -6.96 -4.38
CA ALA A 117 -8.05 -6.19 -5.30
C ALA A 117 -7.24 -5.08 -4.62
N CYS A 118 -7.52 -4.82 -3.35
CA CYS A 118 -6.85 -3.82 -2.53
C CYS A 118 -5.93 -4.49 -1.51
N CYS A 119 -4.70 -4.00 -1.39
CA CYS A 119 -3.77 -4.36 -0.32
C CYS A 119 -3.61 -3.18 0.64
N GLY A 120 -3.75 -3.43 1.93
CA GLY A 120 -3.50 -2.45 2.98
C GLY A 120 -2.17 -2.69 3.68
N CYS A 121 -1.52 -1.62 4.08
CA CYS A 121 -0.31 -1.62 4.91
C CYS A 121 -0.56 -0.86 6.20
N THR A 122 -0.39 -1.53 7.34
CA THR A 122 -0.26 -0.86 8.65
C THR A 122 1.22 -0.57 8.89
N PRO A 123 1.67 0.71 8.80
CA PRO A 123 3.09 1.05 8.90
C PRO A 123 3.62 0.85 10.33
N TYR A 124 4.87 0.33 10.47
CA TYR A 124 5.56 0.21 11.76
C TYR A 124 6.57 1.34 11.99
N VAL A 125 7.53 1.47 11.05
CA VAL A 125 8.71 2.35 11.19
C VAL A 125 8.77 3.42 10.11
N VAL A 126 7.78 3.45 9.22
CA VAL A 126 7.69 4.42 8.13
C VAL A 126 6.54 5.38 8.37
N PHE A 127 6.73 6.66 8.06
CA PHE A 127 5.65 7.63 8.06
C PHE A 127 4.69 7.32 6.92
N ASN A 128 3.42 7.17 7.21
CA ASN A 128 2.41 6.72 6.24
C ASN A 128 2.33 7.59 4.98
N TRP A 129 2.41 8.92 5.10
CA TRP A 129 2.45 9.80 3.94
C TRP A 129 3.72 9.66 3.10
N TYR A 130 4.87 9.34 3.73
CA TYR A 130 6.09 9.03 2.98
C TYR A 130 5.91 7.76 2.15
N LEU A 131 5.36 6.70 2.76
CA LEU A 131 5.02 5.46 2.05
C LEU A 131 4.02 5.73 0.92
N PHE A 132 2.98 6.52 1.18
CA PHE A 132 1.98 6.90 0.20
C PHE A 132 2.60 7.59 -1.04
N TYR A 133 3.44 8.61 -0.85
CA TYR A 133 4.09 9.31 -1.96
C TYR A 133 5.13 8.44 -2.66
N PHE A 134 5.83 7.58 -1.94
CA PHE A 134 6.74 6.61 -2.55
C PHE A 134 6.00 5.62 -3.46
N LEU A 135 4.90 5.06 -3.00
CA LEU A 135 4.06 4.16 -3.80
C LEU A 135 3.48 4.88 -5.02
N MET A 136 3.06 6.14 -4.87
CA MET A 136 2.57 6.97 -5.97
C MET A 136 3.66 7.17 -7.04
N ALA A 137 4.87 7.51 -6.65
CA ALA A 137 6.00 7.67 -7.55
C ALA A 137 6.43 6.35 -8.23
N SER A 138 6.21 5.21 -7.55
CA SER A 138 6.55 3.88 -8.05
C SER A 138 5.50 3.26 -8.99
N ARG A 139 4.35 3.91 -9.20
CA ARG A 139 3.22 3.38 -9.95
C ARG A 139 3.59 2.83 -11.32
N ASP A 140 4.33 3.60 -12.12
CA ASP A 140 4.72 3.19 -13.46
C ASP A 140 5.66 1.97 -13.45
N THR A 141 6.52 1.88 -12.42
CA THR A 141 7.36 0.71 -12.21
C THR A 141 6.54 -0.53 -11.88
N PHE A 142 5.50 -0.38 -11.05
CA PHE A 142 4.59 -1.47 -10.74
C PHE A 142 3.83 -1.94 -11.98
N ILE A 143 3.32 -1.01 -12.80
CA ILE A 143 2.62 -1.34 -14.04
C ILE A 143 3.54 -2.10 -15.00
N LYS A 144 4.78 -1.64 -15.18
CA LYS A 144 5.78 -2.28 -16.07
C LYS A 144 6.22 -3.66 -15.58
N LYS A 145 6.30 -3.87 -14.26
CA LYS A 145 6.67 -5.15 -13.63
C LYS A 145 5.46 -6.05 -13.37
N GLY A 146 4.25 -5.58 -13.64
CA GLY A 146 3.02 -6.34 -13.49
C GLY A 146 3.00 -7.54 -14.43
N GLU A 147 2.54 -8.70 -13.96
CA GLU A 147 2.26 -9.88 -14.78
C GLU A 147 0.84 -9.78 -15.36
N GLY A 148 0.61 -10.37 -16.53
CA GLY A 148 -0.73 -10.53 -17.04
C GLY A 148 -1.06 -9.83 -18.36
N GLY A 149 -0.07 -9.42 -19.15
CA GLY A 149 -0.31 -8.89 -20.51
C GLY A 149 -1.33 -7.76 -20.53
N ALA A 150 -2.56 -8.03 -20.98
CA ALA A 150 -3.61 -7.03 -21.11
C ALA A 150 -4.16 -6.50 -19.74
N GLN A 151 -3.91 -7.20 -18.63
CA GLN A 151 -4.31 -6.78 -17.28
C GLN A 151 -3.11 -6.87 -16.33
N PRO A 152 -2.33 -5.79 -16.16
CA PRO A 152 -1.21 -5.78 -15.22
C PRO A 152 -1.70 -6.06 -13.80
N ASN A 153 -0.94 -6.92 -13.10
CA ASN A 153 -1.22 -7.34 -11.73
C ASN A 153 0.04 -7.24 -10.87
N ILE A 154 -0.09 -6.63 -9.71
CA ILE A 154 0.97 -6.59 -8.69
C ILE A 154 0.49 -7.47 -7.54
N SER A 155 1.10 -8.64 -7.38
CA SER A 155 0.79 -9.48 -6.22
C SER A 155 1.30 -8.85 -4.92
N ARG A 156 0.66 -9.22 -3.79
CA ARG A 156 1.16 -8.82 -2.46
C ARG A 156 2.62 -9.25 -2.25
N VAL A 157 3.01 -10.41 -2.75
CA VAL A 157 4.40 -10.91 -2.67
C VAL A 157 5.36 -9.91 -3.32
N LYS A 158 5.06 -9.46 -4.54
CA LYS A 158 5.89 -8.47 -5.24
C LYS A 158 5.94 -7.12 -4.50
N LEU A 159 4.83 -6.70 -3.89
CA LEU A 159 4.81 -5.47 -3.07
C LEU A 159 5.74 -5.59 -1.87
N VAL A 160 5.65 -6.67 -1.10
CA VAL A 160 6.48 -6.82 0.12
C VAL A 160 7.96 -7.01 -0.17
N GLU A 161 8.31 -7.55 -1.35
CA GLU A 161 9.68 -7.70 -1.82
C GLU A 161 10.27 -6.43 -2.44
N TYR A 162 9.45 -5.44 -2.75
CA TYR A 162 9.92 -4.20 -3.37
C TYR A 162 10.80 -3.40 -2.40
N LEU A 163 11.90 -2.83 -2.93
CA LEU A 163 12.83 -2.03 -2.15
C LEU A 163 12.33 -0.58 -2.03
N ILE A 164 12.37 -0.06 -0.83
CA ILE A 164 12.09 1.34 -0.52
C ILE A 164 13.31 1.97 0.16
N PRO A 165 13.74 3.18 -0.22
CA PRO A 165 14.76 3.91 0.52
C PRO A 165 14.11 4.46 1.79
N LEU A 166 14.69 4.16 2.94
CA LEU A 166 14.15 4.54 4.25
C LEU A 166 15.04 5.60 4.91
N PRO A 167 14.66 6.88 4.83
CA PRO A 167 15.29 7.96 5.58
C PRO A 167 15.01 7.85 7.07
N PRO A 168 15.76 8.54 7.95
CA PRO A 168 15.34 8.79 9.32
C PRO A 168 13.96 9.47 9.37
N LEU A 169 13.13 9.15 10.37
CA LEU A 169 11.73 9.60 10.45
C LEU A 169 11.56 11.12 10.29
N ARG A 170 12.50 11.90 10.86
CA ARG A 170 12.49 13.37 10.73
C ARG A 170 12.63 13.81 9.27
N GLU A 171 13.43 13.11 8.50
CA GLU A 171 13.64 13.41 7.09
C GLU A 171 12.47 12.96 6.23
N GLN A 172 11.86 11.80 6.54
CA GLN A 172 10.62 11.38 5.87
C GLN A 172 9.54 12.47 5.97
N LYS A 173 9.33 13.05 7.17
CA LYS A 173 8.38 14.14 7.38
C LYS A 173 8.75 15.40 6.60
N ARG A 174 10.05 15.75 6.54
CA ARG A 174 10.55 16.89 5.77
C ARG A 174 10.31 16.73 4.26
N ILE A 175 10.52 15.51 3.75
CA ILE A 175 10.27 15.17 2.34
C ILE A 175 8.79 15.33 2.03
N VAL A 176 7.90 14.78 2.85
CA VAL A 176 6.44 14.91 2.68
C VAL A 176 6.03 16.37 2.67
N GLN A 177 6.46 17.15 3.65
CA GLN A 177 6.17 18.59 3.72
C GLN A 177 6.62 19.33 2.44
N LYS A 178 7.79 18.97 1.89
CA LYS A 178 8.29 19.58 0.66
C LYS A 178 7.45 19.19 -0.56
N ILE A 179 7.02 17.92 -0.67
CA ILE A 179 6.13 17.46 -1.74
C ILE A 179 4.81 18.23 -1.68
N GLU A 180 4.20 18.36 -0.49
CA GLU A 180 2.94 19.07 -0.30
C GLU A 180 3.04 20.55 -0.69
N GLN A 181 4.13 21.24 -0.27
CA GLN A 181 4.40 22.62 -0.66
C GLN A 181 4.50 22.78 -2.18
N LEU A 182 5.25 21.89 -2.87
CA LEU A 182 5.40 21.94 -4.33
C LEU A 182 4.09 21.65 -5.04
N THR A 183 3.29 20.70 -4.54
CA THR A 183 1.99 20.36 -5.10
C THR A 183 0.99 21.51 -4.99
N GLN A 184 1.06 22.33 -3.92
CA GLN A 184 0.22 23.52 -3.78
C GLN A 184 0.56 24.60 -4.79
N LEU A 185 1.83 24.72 -5.21
CA LEU A 185 2.27 25.70 -6.20
C LEU A 185 1.84 25.35 -7.63
N LEU A 186 1.42 24.09 -7.88
CA LEU A 186 0.99 23.60 -9.19
C LEU A 186 -0.54 23.63 -9.38
N LYS A 187 -1.29 24.05 -8.37
CA LYS A 187 -2.75 24.26 -8.41
C LYS A 187 -3.09 25.72 -8.70
#